data_584def2f3fc2e4b11370159d662663e1
#
_entry.id   584def2f3fc2e4b11370159d662663e1
#
_cell.length_a   1.000
_cell.length_b   1.000
_cell.length_c   1.000
_cell.angle_alpha   90.00
_cell.angle_beta   90.00
_cell.angle_gamma   90.00
#
_symmetry.space_group_name_H-M   'P 1'
#
loop_
_entity.id
_entity.type
_entity.pdbx_description
1 polymer ?
#
loop_
_entity_poly.entity_id
_entity_poly.type
_entity_poly.pdbx_seq_one_letter_code
_entity_poly.pdbx_strand_id
1 'polypeptide(L)'
;MGYRSDVAYTIRFVHDDDTNNKQSFYTFLAEAKANAATAACFNEEAKEWSEFVVDEAKHRINFHADHVKWYESYADVQCHEALLSLAKEWDEDEDNNSGIAYVFVRIGEDNDDIEEKSGGDWDYDWVNVERSISRDW
;
A
#
# COMPACT_ATOMS: atom_id res chain seq x y z
N MET A 1 -2.99 26.71 -6.52
CA MET A 1 -3.72 25.53 -6.01
C MET A 1 -3.41 24.36 -6.93
N GLY A 2 -3.12 23.19 -6.37
CA GLY A 2 -2.89 21.98 -7.12
C GLY A 2 -4.10 21.05 -7.08
N TYR A 3 -4.10 20.08 -7.97
CA TYR A 3 -5.08 19.00 -7.98
C TYR A 3 -4.86 18.11 -6.76
N ARG A 4 -5.92 17.79 -6.02
CA ARG A 4 -5.87 17.02 -4.78
C ARG A 4 -6.50 15.64 -4.95
N SER A 5 -5.99 14.68 -4.22
CA SER A 5 -6.49 13.30 -4.24
C SER A 5 -6.58 12.74 -2.83
N ASP A 6 -7.50 11.79 -2.66
CA ASP A 6 -7.53 10.90 -1.50
C ASP A 6 -6.92 9.57 -1.93
N VAL A 7 -6.00 9.04 -1.12
CA VAL A 7 -5.23 7.83 -1.44
C VAL A 7 -5.28 6.88 -0.26
N ALA A 8 -5.46 5.61 -0.53
CA ALA A 8 -5.32 4.57 0.48
C ALA A 8 -4.80 3.29 -0.16
N TYR A 9 -3.93 2.58 0.54
CA TYR A 9 -3.55 1.23 0.14
C TYR A 9 -3.26 0.36 1.36
N THR A 10 -3.34 -0.93 1.14
CA THR A 10 -2.94 -1.93 2.12
C THR A 10 -2.15 -3.04 1.42
N ILE A 11 -1.12 -3.53 2.09
CA ILE A 11 -0.35 -4.70 1.67
C ILE A 11 -0.45 -5.70 2.81
N ARG A 12 -0.95 -6.90 2.52
CA ARG A 12 -1.23 -7.93 3.53
C ARG A 12 -0.65 -9.27 3.10
N PHE A 13 -0.44 -10.13 4.09
CA PHE A 13 0.00 -11.50 3.88
C PHE A 13 -1.12 -12.41 4.39
N VAL A 14 -1.78 -13.10 3.46
CA VAL A 14 -3.04 -13.82 3.71
C VAL A 14 -2.92 -15.33 3.51
N HIS A 15 -1.72 -15.86 3.60
CA HIS A 15 -1.49 -17.30 3.55
C HIS A 15 -2.13 -17.96 4.80
N ASP A 16 -2.65 -19.17 4.64
CA ASP A 16 -3.32 -19.88 5.74
C ASP A 16 -2.39 -20.22 6.91
N ASP A 17 -1.09 -20.26 6.67
CA ASP A 17 -0.08 -20.54 7.70
C ASP A 17 0.46 -19.24 8.28
N ASP A 18 0.13 -18.97 9.55
CA ASP A 18 0.59 -17.77 10.26
C ASP A 18 2.12 -17.67 10.34
N THR A 19 2.82 -18.80 10.44
CA THR A 19 4.29 -18.82 10.46
C THR A 19 4.86 -18.34 9.13
N ASN A 20 4.28 -18.80 8.02
CA ASN A 20 4.67 -18.34 6.69
C ASN A 20 4.33 -16.87 6.46
N ASN A 21 3.18 -16.40 6.94
CA ASN A 21 2.80 -14.99 6.85
C ASN A 21 3.79 -14.09 7.59
N LYS A 22 4.14 -14.47 8.80
CA LYS A 22 5.11 -13.74 9.61
C LYS A 22 6.47 -13.68 8.93
N GLN A 23 6.97 -14.80 8.45
CA GLN A 23 8.25 -14.90 7.79
C GLN A 23 8.29 -14.08 6.50
N SER A 24 7.26 -14.19 5.67
CA SER A 24 7.12 -13.44 4.43
C SER A 24 7.01 -11.94 4.70
N PHE A 25 6.24 -11.56 5.70
CA PHE A 25 6.08 -10.15 6.10
C PHE A 25 7.42 -9.52 6.48
N TYR A 26 8.19 -10.17 7.36
CA TYR A 26 9.49 -9.63 7.78
C TYR A 26 10.52 -9.64 6.66
N THR A 27 10.49 -10.63 5.78
CA THR A 27 11.36 -10.67 4.61
C THR A 27 11.04 -9.51 3.65
N PHE A 28 9.75 -9.28 3.40
CA PHE A 28 9.29 -8.16 2.58
C PHE A 28 9.70 -6.81 3.20
N LEU A 29 9.51 -6.64 4.51
CA LEU A 29 9.91 -5.43 5.21
C LEU A 29 11.40 -5.17 5.09
N ALA A 30 12.22 -6.21 5.29
CA ALA A 30 13.67 -6.08 5.21
C ALA A 30 14.10 -5.66 3.81
N GLU A 31 13.52 -6.25 2.78
CA GLU A 31 13.78 -5.90 1.38
C GLU A 31 13.37 -4.45 1.08
N ALA A 32 12.18 -4.06 1.53
CA ALA A 32 11.67 -2.71 1.30
C ALA A 32 12.51 -1.65 2.00
N LYS A 33 12.98 -1.92 3.22
CA LYS A 33 13.83 -0.99 3.97
C LYS A 33 15.24 -0.90 3.41
N ALA A 34 15.73 -1.97 2.80
CA ALA A 34 17.06 -2.00 2.17
C ALA A 34 17.06 -1.37 0.77
N ASN A 35 15.92 -1.27 0.11
CA ASN A 35 15.79 -0.70 -1.22
C ASN A 35 15.69 0.82 -1.12
N ALA A 36 16.60 1.53 -1.77
CA ALA A 36 16.64 2.99 -1.75
C ALA A 36 15.34 3.63 -2.24
N ALA A 37 14.65 3.00 -3.20
CA ALA A 37 13.40 3.52 -3.76
C ALA A 37 12.23 3.46 -2.76
N THR A 38 12.22 2.46 -1.86
CA THR A 38 11.12 2.24 -0.93
C THR A 38 11.43 2.66 0.51
N ALA A 39 12.70 2.79 0.87
CA ALA A 39 13.13 3.09 2.24
C ALA A 39 12.53 4.39 2.78
N ALA A 40 12.30 5.37 1.92
CA ALA A 40 11.73 6.66 2.30
C ALA A 40 10.33 6.55 2.91
N CYS A 41 9.54 5.53 2.53
CA CYS A 41 8.21 5.30 3.09
C CYS A 41 8.26 5.07 4.60
N PHE A 42 9.31 4.42 5.09
CA PHE A 42 9.46 4.06 6.50
C PHE A 42 10.05 5.18 7.35
N ASN A 43 10.49 6.27 6.72
CA ASN A 43 11.09 7.42 7.37
C ASN A 43 10.18 8.64 7.42
N GLU A 44 8.97 8.54 6.85
CA GLU A 44 8.02 9.64 6.87
C GLU A 44 7.44 9.84 8.26
N GLU A 45 7.33 11.12 8.66
CA GLU A 45 6.64 11.49 9.89
C GLU A 45 5.12 11.47 9.66
N ALA A 46 4.38 11.01 10.66
CA ALA A 46 2.93 11.06 10.64
C ALA A 46 2.43 12.50 10.56
N LYS A 47 1.44 12.73 9.72
CA LYS A 47 0.80 14.03 9.53
C LYS A 47 -0.69 13.90 9.84
N GLU A 48 -1.37 15.02 10.08
CA GLU A 48 -2.81 15.01 10.35
C GLU A 48 -3.62 14.39 9.19
N TRP A 49 -3.14 14.58 7.95
CA TRP A 49 -3.84 14.15 6.73
C TRP A 49 -3.29 12.87 6.12
N SER A 50 -2.26 12.28 6.74
CA SER A 50 -1.68 11.04 6.22
C SER A 50 -1.18 10.16 7.35
N GLU A 51 -1.27 8.84 7.12
CA GLU A 51 -0.81 7.85 8.08
C GLU A 51 -0.22 6.65 7.33
N PHE A 52 0.97 6.26 7.74
CA PHE A 52 1.65 5.06 7.25
C PHE A 52 1.94 4.16 8.46
N VAL A 53 1.28 3.01 8.49
CA VAL A 53 1.35 2.08 9.63
C VAL A 53 1.88 0.73 9.18
N VAL A 54 2.92 0.26 9.86
CA VAL A 54 3.40 -1.12 9.74
C VAL A 54 2.84 -1.88 10.95
N ASP A 55 1.82 -2.69 10.71
CA ASP A 55 1.16 -3.48 11.76
C ASP A 55 1.82 -4.85 11.85
N GLU A 56 2.77 -4.99 12.75
CA GLU A 56 3.53 -6.23 12.93
C GLU A 56 2.68 -7.36 13.51
N ALA A 57 1.67 -7.02 14.30
CA ALA A 57 0.79 -8.01 14.90
C ALA A 57 -0.11 -8.70 13.87
N LYS A 58 -0.56 -7.95 12.87
CA LYS A 58 -1.47 -8.44 11.82
C LYS A 58 -0.75 -8.69 10.49
N HIS A 59 0.55 -8.45 10.41
CA HIS A 59 1.38 -8.65 9.23
C HIS A 59 0.86 -7.87 8.02
N ARG A 60 0.69 -6.56 8.19
CA ARG A 60 0.17 -5.69 7.13
C ARG A 60 0.81 -4.31 7.17
N ILE A 61 0.80 -3.66 6.01
CA ILE A 61 1.21 -2.27 5.84
C ILE A 61 0.00 -1.51 5.33
N ASN A 62 -0.38 -0.45 6.02
CA ASN A 62 -1.54 0.38 5.68
C ASN A 62 -1.10 1.83 5.50
N PHE A 63 -1.61 2.47 4.46
CA PHE A 63 -1.37 3.88 4.19
C PHE A 63 -2.66 4.56 3.76
N HIS A 64 -2.86 5.79 4.25
CA HIS A 64 -3.86 6.67 3.68
C HIS A 64 -3.37 8.11 3.73
N ALA A 65 -3.85 8.91 2.80
CA ALA A 65 -3.63 10.35 2.77
C ALA A 65 -4.87 11.01 2.19
N ASP A 66 -5.37 12.02 2.88
CA ASP A 66 -6.59 12.71 2.49
C ASP A 66 -6.25 14.09 1.94
N HIS A 67 -6.82 14.44 0.79
CA HIS A 67 -6.72 15.77 0.19
C HIS A 67 -5.28 16.21 -0.05
N VAL A 68 -4.49 15.34 -0.69
CA VAL A 68 -3.06 15.57 -0.95
C VAL A 68 -2.77 15.76 -2.42
N LYS A 69 -1.66 16.42 -2.71
CA LYS A 69 -1.13 16.54 -4.07
C LYS A 69 -0.38 15.26 -4.42
N TRP A 70 -1.05 14.37 -5.13
CA TRP A 70 -0.49 13.05 -5.50
C TRP A 70 0.03 13.10 -6.92
N TYR A 71 1.21 13.69 -7.10
CA TYR A 71 1.87 13.83 -8.40
C TYR A 71 3.04 12.84 -8.51
N GLU A 72 3.11 12.12 -9.61
CA GLU A 72 4.14 11.11 -9.86
C GLU A 72 5.57 11.67 -9.83
N SER A 73 5.74 12.97 -10.04
CA SER A 73 7.03 13.63 -9.95
C SER A 73 7.51 13.88 -8.53
N TYR A 74 6.64 13.74 -7.53
CA TYR A 74 7.00 13.97 -6.13
C TYR A 74 7.69 12.75 -5.54
N ALA A 75 8.79 12.97 -4.80
CA ALA A 75 9.58 11.90 -4.20
C ALA A 75 8.78 11.06 -3.19
N ASP A 76 7.90 11.69 -2.41
CA ASP A 76 7.04 10.99 -1.45
C ASP A 76 6.01 10.10 -2.14
N VAL A 77 5.50 10.49 -3.31
CA VAL A 77 4.63 9.66 -4.14
C VAL A 77 5.42 8.49 -4.74
N GLN A 78 6.61 8.76 -5.24
CA GLN A 78 7.46 7.76 -5.89
C GLN A 78 7.83 6.61 -4.95
N CYS A 79 8.09 6.87 -3.68
CA CYS A 79 8.42 5.81 -2.73
C CYS A 79 7.22 4.89 -2.48
N HIS A 80 6.01 5.41 -2.40
CA HIS A 80 4.80 4.59 -2.26
C HIS A 80 4.51 3.79 -3.52
N GLU A 81 4.69 4.38 -4.70
CA GLU A 81 4.55 3.67 -5.97
C GLU A 81 5.57 2.53 -6.08
N ALA A 82 6.81 2.77 -5.64
CA ALA A 82 7.85 1.75 -5.64
C ALA A 82 7.51 0.60 -4.68
N LEU A 83 6.92 0.90 -3.52
CA LEU A 83 6.50 -0.11 -2.56
C LEU A 83 5.40 -1.01 -3.12
N LEU A 84 4.42 -0.42 -3.82
CA LEU A 84 3.38 -1.17 -4.51
C LEU A 84 3.94 -2.01 -5.65
N SER A 85 4.92 -1.49 -6.38
CA SER A 85 5.61 -2.25 -7.44
C SER A 85 6.35 -3.45 -6.87
N LEU A 86 6.97 -3.30 -5.70
CA LEU A 86 7.62 -4.42 -5.01
C LEU A 86 6.59 -5.49 -4.60
N ALA A 87 5.44 -5.08 -4.09
CA ALA A 87 4.36 -6.00 -3.75
C ALA A 87 3.87 -6.76 -4.99
N LYS A 88 3.76 -6.07 -6.12
CA LYS A 88 3.38 -6.69 -7.41
C LYS A 88 4.42 -7.72 -7.85
N GLU A 89 5.70 -7.41 -7.74
CA GLU A 89 6.78 -8.35 -8.09
C GLU A 89 6.70 -9.61 -7.23
N TRP A 90 6.43 -9.47 -5.96
CA TRP A 90 6.27 -10.59 -5.04
C TRP A 90 5.06 -11.45 -5.40
N ASP A 91 3.95 -10.83 -5.79
CA ASP A 91 2.74 -11.53 -6.21
C ASP A 91 2.96 -12.30 -7.52
N GLU A 92 3.70 -11.73 -8.45
CA GLU A 92 3.98 -12.34 -9.76
C GLU A 92 5.06 -13.42 -9.72
N ASP A 93 5.82 -13.50 -8.63
CA ASP A 93 6.87 -14.51 -8.48
C ASP A 93 6.25 -15.86 -8.09
N GLU A 94 6.16 -16.77 -9.06
CA GLU A 94 5.57 -18.10 -8.88
C GLU A 94 6.33 -18.97 -7.88
N ASP A 95 7.63 -18.72 -7.70
CA ASP A 95 8.47 -19.44 -6.74
C ASP A 95 8.32 -18.92 -5.32
N ASN A 96 7.69 -17.76 -5.17
CA ASN A 96 7.52 -17.09 -3.90
C ASN A 96 6.08 -17.26 -3.39
N ASN A 97 5.83 -18.33 -2.65
CA ASN A 97 4.52 -18.64 -2.08
C ASN A 97 4.30 -17.81 -0.81
N SER A 98 4.34 -16.48 -0.94
CA SER A 98 4.27 -15.56 0.19
C SER A 98 2.87 -15.29 0.72
N GLY A 99 1.85 -15.51 -0.10
CA GLY A 99 0.48 -15.13 0.22
C GLY A 99 0.25 -13.63 0.22
N ILE A 100 1.10 -12.86 -0.45
CA ILE A 100 0.97 -11.39 -0.50
C ILE A 100 -0.27 -11.00 -1.29
N ALA A 101 -0.96 -9.98 -0.79
CA ALA A 101 -2.08 -9.34 -1.48
C ALA A 101 -2.03 -7.84 -1.23
N TYR A 102 -2.44 -7.04 -2.20
CA TYR A 102 -2.45 -5.60 -2.06
C TYR A 102 -3.62 -4.97 -2.80
N VAL A 103 -4.08 -3.83 -2.28
CA VAL A 103 -5.11 -2.99 -2.90
C VAL A 103 -4.68 -1.55 -2.76
N PHE A 104 -4.74 -0.80 -3.86
CA PHE A 104 -4.48 0.64 -3.90
C PHE A 104 -5.66 1.34 -4.56
N VAL A 105 -6.12 2.44 -3.96
CA VAL A 105 -7.20 3.27 -4.51
C VAL A 105 -6.82 4.73 -4.38
N ARG A 106 -6.99 5.49 -5.44
CA ARG A 106 -6.86 6.94 -5.45
C ARG A 106 -8.11 7.55 -6.08
N ILE A 107 -8.66 8.55 -5.42
CA ILE A 107 -9.78 9.36 -5.94
C ILE A 107 -9.29 10.79 -6.11
N GLY A 108 -9.40 11.33 -7.32
CA GLY A 108 -9.10 12.73 -7.59
C GLY A 108 -10.30 13.65 -7.34
N GLU A 109 -10.12 14.92 -7.65
CA GLU A 109 -11.18 15.93 -7.50
C GLU A 109 -12.33 15.74 -8.49
N ASP A 110 -12.03 15.22 -9.69
CA ASP A 110 -13.04 14.90 -10.69
C ASP A 110 -13.74 13.59 -10.35
N ASN A 111 -15.04 13.52 -10.54
CA ASN A 111 -15.86 12.35 -10.21
C ASN A 111 -15.40 11.07 -10.92
N ASP A 112 -14.84 11.21 -12.12
CA ASP A 112 -14.39 10.09 -12.93
C ASP A 112 -12.92 9.73 -12.72
N ASP A 113 -12.19 10.51 -11.90
CA ASP A 113 -10.77 10.29 -11.66
C ASP A 113 -10.56 9.32 -10.50
N ILE A 114 -10.67 8.04 -10.82
CA ILE A 114 -10.49 6.95 -9.88
C ILE A 114 -9.41 6.03 -10.43
N GLU A 115 -8.40 5.75 -9.60
CA GLU A 115 -7.33 4.80 -9.94
C GLU A 115 -7.35 3.65 -8.94
N GLU A 116 -7.40 2.43 -9.44
CA GLU A 116 -7.40 1.23 -8.62
C GLU A 116 -6.31 0.28 -9.10
N LYS A 117 -5.55 -0.28 -8.16
CA LYS A 117 -4.55 -1.31 -8.42
C LYS A 117 -4.73 -2.41 -7.38
N SER A 118 -4.64 -3.65 -7.79
CA SER A 118 -4.73 -4.76 -6.86
C SER A 118 -4.00 -5.98 -7.38
N GLY A 119 -3.63 -6.86 -6.49
CA GLY A 119 -3.01 -8.13 -6.81
C GLY A 119 -3.05 -9.05 -5.61
N GLY A 120 -2.77 -10.32 -5.87
CA GLY A 120 -2.80 -11.35 -4.85
C GLY A 120 -4.17 -11.97 -4.68
N ASP A 121 -4.25 -12.90 -3.74
CA ASP A 121 -5.45 -13.68 -3.46
C ASP A 121 -6.22 -13.04 -2.29
N TRP A 122 -7.15 -12.15 -2.61
CA TRP A 122 -7.96 -11.46 -1.62
C TRP A 122 -9.43 -11.48 -2.03
N ASP A 123 -10.30 -11.75 -1.04
CA ASP A 123 -11.75 -11.84 -1.24
C ASP A 123 -12.53 -10.73 -0.53
N TYR A 124 -11.82 -9.74 0.05
CA TYR A 124 -12.43 -8.73 0.90
C TYR A 124 -12.24 -7.33 0.34
N ASP A 125 -13.25 -6.49 0.52
CA ASP A 125 -13.18 -5.07 0.20
C ASP A 125 -12.47 -4.30 1.32
N TRP A 126 -11.15 -4.49 1.41
CA TRP A 126 -10.32 -3.79 2.41
C TRP A 126 -10.26 -2.29 2.19
N VAL A 127 -10.32 -1.90 0.92
CA VAL A 127 -10.40 -0.51 0.49
C VAL A 127 -11.41 -0.46 -0.64
N ASN A 128 -12.40 0.41 -0.52
CA ASN A 128 -13.37 0.59 -1.58
C ASN A 128 -13.61 2.07 -1.85
N VAL A 129 -14.23 2.37 -2.99
CA VAL A 129 -14.55 3.73 -3.40
C VAL A 129 -16.03 3.98 -3.18
N GLU A 130 -16.30 5.00 -2.38
CA GLU A 130 -17.61 5.64 -2.31
C GLU A 130 -17.40 7.06 -2.80
N ARG A 131 -17.98 8.07 -2.23
CA ARG A 131 -17.56 9.46 -2.51
C ARG A 131 -16.30 9.84 -1.76
N SER A 132 -15.84 8.96 -0.92
CA SER A 132 -14.56 9.00 -0.21
C SER A 132 -14.02 7.59 -0.18
N ILE A 133 -12.77 7.42 0.21
CA ILE A 133 -12.19 6.09 0.40
C ILE A 133 -12.69 5.54 1.73
N SER A 134 -13.30 4.35 1.70
CA SER A 134 -13.68 3.60 2.89
C SER A 134 -12.57 2.59 3.20
N ARG A 135 -12.19 2.50 4.46
CA ARG A 135 -11.12 1.61 4.92
C ARG A 135 -11.66 0.67 6.00
N ASP A 136 -11.26 -0.59 5.91
CA ASP A 136 -11.64 -1.63 6.86
C ASP A 136 -10.40 -2.09 7.66
N TRP A 137 -9.79 -1.12 8.36
CA TRP A 137 -8.69 -1.43 9.27
C TRP A 137 -8.61 -0.52 10.50
#